data_0b929120909f098f5efd7a8a902fa84a
#
_entry.id   0b929120909f098f5efd7a8a902fa84a
#
_cell.length_a   1.000
_cell.length_b   1.000
_cell.length_c   1.000
_cell.angle_alpha   90.00
_cell.angle_beta   90.00
_cell.angle_gamma   90.00
#
_symmetry.space_group_name_H-M   'P 1'
#
loop_
_entity.id
_entity.type
_entity.pdbx_description
1 polymer ?
#
loop_
_entity_poly.entity_id
_entity_poly.type
_entity_poly.pdbx_seq_one_letter_code
_entity_poly.pdbx_strand_id
1 'polypeptide(L)'
;MDVYSQHTATMTDSRQQSKVKHAFKDILGIVFFGVLAENDEWEDIYDFAVDERETLRNYLDLKNGIPSHDTMQRVFAIIRPDELQGMLREILIQMVEMAGQHLNQYLYQKEELDCYIHDVIAADGKEIWHTAKKHVKEPEDLCNLNEFHVMSTEWGVCLSSTRIDGKTNEILGMQAVMKGLDCRKCIVTADAMNAQKETARVIVQEAHGDYCLALKGNQKQAYEEIRNYFACKDLLETIHQKAGQYQSGTEKSTYAITIREFFITDDIQWFEDHGRWEKLKSIGYERKTITNKETRESHIEERYYLCSIQPIAELFAIVIRRHWSIENNLHWTLDVVFREDSLGSKEKKAVHNLGLLSISANLSKKCTK
;
A
#
# COMPACT_ATOMS: atom_id res chain seq x y z
N MET A 1 -17.27 18.79 -7.18
CA MET A 1 -18.72 18.47 -6.95
C MET A 1 -19.34 17.79 -8.15
N ASP A 2 -18.95 18.11 -9.38
CA ASP A 2 -19.53 17.52 -10.60
C ASP A 2 -19.24 16.01 -10.70
N VAL A 3 -17.99 15.60 -10.49
CA VAL A 3 -17.59 14.17 -10.47
C VAL A 3 -18.32 13.38 -9.40
N TYR A 4 -18.39 13.93 -8.19
CA TYR A 4 -19.13 13.30 -7.09
C TYR A 4 -20.60 13.05 -7.49
N SER A 5 -21.28 14.04 -8.05
CA SER A 5 -22.68 13.92 -8.47
C SER A 5 -22.86 12.93 -9.62
N GLN A 6 -21.94 12.91 -10.59
CA GLN A 6 -21.98 11.99 -11.74
C GLN A 6 -21.79 10.54 -11.28
N HIS A 7 -20.79 10.27 -10.43
CA HIS A 7 -20.54 8.92 -9.94
C HIS A 7 -21.63 8.42 -9.01
N THR A 8 -22.09 9.24 -8.07
CA THR A 8 -23.18 8.82 -7.16
C THR A 8 -24.49 8.53 -7.88
N ALA A 9 -24.74 9.15 -9.04
CA ALA A 9 -25.91 8.86 -9.88
C ALA A 9 -25.84 7.49 -10.57
N THR A 10 -24.63 6.96 -10.79
CA THR A 10 -24.41 5.66 -11.46
C THR A 10 -24.13 4.51 -10.49
N MET A 11 -23.80 4.82 -9.23
CA MET A 11 -23.58 3.80 -8.19
C MET A 11 -24.87 3.04 -7.85
N THR A 12 -24.71 1.76 -7.55
CA THR A 12 -25.82 0.86 -7.25
C THR A 12 -26.34 1.07 -5.83
N ASP A 13 -27.55 1.62 -5.70
CA ASP A 13 -28.30 1.64 -4.44
C ASP A 13 -29.24 0.44 -4.36
N SER A 14 -28.81 -0.61 -3.67
CA SER A 14 -29.58 -1.86 -3.52
C SER A 14 -30.68 -1.80 -2.45
N ARG A 15 -30.94 -0.63 -1.83
CA ARG A 15 -31.99 -0.46 -0.84
C ARG A 15 -33.39 -0.55 -1.47
N GLN A 16 -34.35 -1.05 -0.70
CA GLN A 16 -35.75 -1.05 -1.10
C GLN A 16 -36.29 0.38 -1.18
N GLN A 17 -36.44 0.93 -2.38
CA GLN A 17 -36.73 2.34 -2.63
C GLN A 17 -37.94 2.88 -1.88
N SER A 18 -39.00 2.06 -1.67
CA SER A 18 -40.19 2.46 -0.90
C SER A 18 -39.93 2.72 0.60
N LYS A 19 -38.76 2.31 1.12
CA LYS A 19 -38.35 2.50 2.53
C LYS A 19 -37.17 3.48 2.68
N VAL A 20 -36.68 4.04 1.58
CA VAL A 20 -35.57 4.98 1.60
C VAL A 20 -36.06 6.33 2.12
N LYS A 21 -35.55 6.75 3.27
CA LYS A 21 -35.80 8.07 3.85
C LYS A 21 -34.73 9.10 3.43
N HIS A 22 -33.46 8.70 3.42
CA HIS A 22 -32.34 9.58 3.11
C HIS A 22 -31.73 9.19 1.77
N ALA A 23 -31.45 10.16 0.93
CA ALA A 23 -30.84 9.93 -0.38
C ALA A 23 -29.45 9.28 -0.25
N PHE A 24 -29.13 8.37 -1.17
CA PHE A 24 -27.83 7.67 -1.18
C PHE A 24 -26.67 8.64 -1.24
N LYS A 25 -26.75 9.61 -2.15
CA LYS A 25 -25.73 10.66 -2.33
C LYS A 25 -25.52 11.50 -1.06
N ASP A 26 -26.60 11.79 -0.30
CA ASP A 26 -26.46 12.58 0.93
C ASP A 26 -25.72 11.78 2.01
N ILE A 27 -26.03 10.48 2.15
CA ILE A 27 -25.34 9.61 3.12
C ILE A 27 -23.85 9.50 2.77
N LEU A 28 -23.54 9.21 1.50
CA LEU A 28 -22.16 9.09 1.05
C LEU A 28 -21.37 10.40 1.24
N GLY A 29 -22.02 11.55 0.93
CA GLY A 29 -21.40 12.87 1.11
C GLY A 29 -21.16 13.22 2.56
N ILE A 30 -22.11 12.92 3.47
CA ILE A 30 -21.93 13.15 4.91
C ILE A 30 -20.69 12.38 5.42
N VAL A 31 -20.62 11.08 5.09
CA VAL A 31 -19.48 10.25 5.56
C VAL A 31 -18.17 10.73 4.93
N PHE A 32 -18.18 11.09 3.66
CA PHE A 32 -16.99 11.63 2.98
C PHE A 32 -16.48 12.92 3.65
N PHE A 33 -17.36 13.89 3.92
CA PHE A 33 -16.96 15.13 4.61
C PHE A 33 -16.56 14.88 6.06
N GLY A 34 -17.24 13.96 6.76
CA GLY A 34 -16.88 13.58 8.13
C GLY A 34 -15.46 12.99 8.21
N VAL A 35 -15.12 12.08 7.30
CA VAL A 35 -13.77 11.49 7.23
C VAL A 35 -12.71 12.54 6.84
N LEU A 36 -13.02 13.46 5.92
CA LEU A 36 -12.13 14.58 5.60
C LEU A 36 -11.86 15.48 6.81
N ALA A 37 -12.84 15.60 7.70
CA ALA A 37 -12.74 16.34 8.98
C ALA A 37 -12.14 15.50 10.13
N GLU A 38 -11.52 14.34 9.81
CA GLU A 38 -10.84 13.43 10.75
C GLU A 38 -11.77 12.71 11.74
N ASN A 39 -13.04 12.57 11.40
CA ASN A 39 -13.95 11.71 12.17
C ASN A 39 -13.83 10.28 11.65
N ASP A 40 -13.53 9.34 12.52
CA ASP A 40 -13.22 7.96 12.20
C ASP A 40 -14.27 6.95 12.68
N GLU A 41 -15.10 7.29 13.67
CA GLU A 41 -16.21 6.47 14.11
C GLU A 41 -17.56 6.95 13.58
N TRP A 42 -18.53 6.05 13.46
CA TRP A 42 -19.86 6.36 12.91
C TRP A 42 -20.62 7.38 13.75
N GLU A 43 -20.44 7.35 15.05
CA GLU A 43 -20.98 8.30 16.03
C GLU A 43 -20.33 9.69 15.85
N ASP A 44 -19.01 9.76 15.72
CA ASP A 44 -18.28 11.01 15.50
C ASP A 44 -18.68 11.66 14.16
N ILE A 45 -18.84 10.85 13.10
CA ILE A 45 -19.35 11.31 11.79
C ILE A 45 -20.78 11.85 11.91
N TYR A 46 -21.63 11.20 12.72
CA TYR A 46 -23.00 11.68 12.97
C TYR A 46 -22.98 13.02 13.70
N ASP A 47 -22.22 13.15 14.78
CA ASP A 47 -22.10 14.39 15.57
C ASP A 47 -21.55 15.52 14.71
N PHE A 48 -20.49 15.29 13.94
CA PHE A 48 -19.99 16.23 12.93
C PHE A 48 -21.08 16.68 11.96
N ALA A 49 -21.88 15.74 11.43
CA ALA A 49 -22.93 16.08 10.48
C ALA A 49 -24.07 16.86 11.09
N VAL A 50 -24.36 16.68 12.38
CA VAL A 50 -25.35 17.46 13.12
C VAL A 50 -24.83 18.88 13.33
N ASP A 51 -23.58 19.02 13.77
CA ASP A 51 -22.97 20.31 14.09
C ASP A 51 -22.75 21.14 12.80
N GLU A 52 -22.28 20.53 11.73
CA GLU A 52 -21.98 21.19 10.46
C GLU A 52 -23.16 21.14 9.46
N ARG A 53 -24.37 20.88 9.91
CA ARG A 53 -25.53 20.69 9.06
C ARG A 53 -25.76 21.84 8.05
N GLU A 54 -25.60 23.08 8.50
CA GLU A 54 -25.81 24.25 7.63
C GLU A 54 -24.71 24.37 6.56
N THR A 55 -23.47 24.04 6.90
CA THR A 55 -22.35 23.98 5.96
C THR A 55 -22.59 22.88 4.92
N LEU A 56 -23.01 21.69 5.36
CA LEU A 56 -23.27 20.54 4.50
C LEU A 56 -24.41 20.79 3.52
N ARG A 57 -25.40 21.61 3.86
CA ARG A 57 -26.51 21.99 2.97
C ARG A 57 -26.08 22.76 1.72
N ASN A 58 -24.89 23.35 1.73
CA ASN A 58 -24.36 23.98 0.53
C ASN A 58 -23.96 22.95 -0.55
N TYR A 59 -23.79 21.68 -0.17
CA TYR A 59 -23.28 20.60 -1.02
C TYR A 59 -24.26 19.44 -1.18
N LEU A 60 -25.13 19.21 -0.18
CA LEU A 60 -26.05 18.08 -0.06
C LEU A 60 -27.48 18.57 0.15
N ASP A 61 -28.45 17.81 -0.37
CA ASP A 61 -29.87 18.19 -0.28
C ASP A 61 -30.42 18.13 1.14
N LEU A 62 -30.07 17.13 1.91
CA LEU A 62 -30.44 16.86 3.30
C LEU A 62 -31.95 17.10 3.61
N LYS A 63 -32.84 16.78 2.64
CA LYS A 63 -34.29 17.03 2.74
C LYS A 63 -34.94 16.42 3.97
N ASN A 64 -34.47 15.23 4.38
CA ASN A 64 -35.00 14.48 5.51
C ASN A 64 -34.08 14.57 6.74
N GLY A 65 -33.22 15.59 6.83
CA GLY A 65 -32.25 15.77 7.92
C GLY A 65 -31.06 14.81 7.83
N ILE A 66 -30.32 14.72 8.94
CA ILE A 66 -29.14 13.86 9.06
C ILE A 66 -29.60 12.40 9.36
N PRO A 67 -29.11 11.40 8.63
CA PRO A 67 -29.34 9.99 8.94
C PRO A 67 -28.60 9.59 10.22
N SER A 68 -29.13 8.61 10.98
CA SER A 68 -28.42 8.07 12.16
C SER A 68 -27.14 7.34 11.74
N HIS A 69 -26.17 7.26 12.67
CA HIS A 69 -24.93 6.51 12.50
C HIS A 69 -25.17 5.06 12.01
N ASP A 70 -26.16 4.34 12.59
CA ASP A 70 -26.57 3.00 12.13
C ASP A 70 -27.04 2.98 10.66
N THR A 71 -27.70 4.05 10.20
CA THR A 71 -28.15 4.14 8.82
C THR A 71 -26.98 4.34 7.88
N MET A 72 -26.02 5.17 8.26
CA MET A 72 -24.78 5.39 7.50
C MET A 72 -24.00 4.07 7.37
N GLN A 73 -23.76 3.39 8.51
CA GLN A 73 -23.06 2.12 8.54
C GLN A 73 -23.71 1.05 7.66
N ARG A 74 -25.06 0.89 7.77
CA ARG A 74 -25.80 -0.07 6.94
C ARG A 74 -25.70 0.24 5.45
N VAL A 75 -25.70 1.50 5.08
CA VAL A 75 -25.52 1.89 3.67
C VAL A 75 -24.11 1.56 3.21
N PHE A 76 -23.10 1.86 4.02
CA PHE A 76 -21.71 1.52 3.69
C PHE A 76 -21.46 0.01 3.60
N ALA A 77 -22.22 -0.80 4.33
CA ALA A 77 -22.16 -2.26 4.22
C ALA A 77 -22.66 -2.82 2.88
N ILE A 78 -23.49 -2.06 2.15
CA ILE A 78 -24.03 -2.51 0.87
C ILE A 78 -23.35 -1.88 -0.36
N ILE A 79 -22.61 -0.79 -0.20
CA ILE A 79 -21.84 -0.17 -1.30
C ILE A 79 -20.84 -1.18 -1.87
N ARG A 80 -20.73 -1.21 -3.18
CA ARG A 80 -19.71 -2.00 -3.88
C ARG A 80 -18.36 -1.29 -3.79
N PRO A 81 -17.31 -1.95 -3.25
CA PRO A 81 -16.00 -1.32 -3.08
C PRO A 81 -15.38 -0.82 -4.39
N ASP A 82 -15.57 -1.56 -5.49
CA ASP A 82 -15.09 -1.18 -6.81
C ASP A 82 -15.72 0.12 -7.34
N GLU A 83 -17.02 0.32 -7.12
CA GLU A 83 -17.72 1.56 -7.48
C GLU A 83 -17.23 2.75 -6.63
N LEU A 84 -17.02 2.53 -5.33
CA LEU A 84 -16.50 3.56 -4.41
C LEU A 84 -15.06 3.94 -4.77
N GLN A 85 -14.19 2.96 -4.99
CA GLN A 85 -12.80 3.21 -5.44
C GLN A 85 -12.76 3.98 -6.76
N GLY A 86 -13.60 3.62 -7.73
CA GLY A 86 -13.69 4.32 -9.01
C GLY A 86 -14.01 5.81 -8.82
N MET A 87 -15.02 6.12 -8.00
CA MET A 87 -15.38 7.50 -7.67
C MET A 87 -14.25 8.27 -6.98
N LEU A 88 -13.63 7.66 -5.97
CA LEU A 88 -12.55 8.30 -5.20
C LEU A 88 -11.32 8.56 -6.09
N ARG A 89 -10.98 7.62 -6.97
CA ARG A 89 -9.88 7.79 -7.92
C ARG A 89 -10.10 8.98 -8.85
N GLU A 90 -11.31 9.13 -9.40
CA GLU A 90 -11.65 10.26 -10.28
C GLU A 90 -11.58 11.60 -9.53
N ILE A 91 -12.10 11.64 -8.29
CA ILE A 91 -12.01 12.84 -7.45
C ILE A 91 -10.54 13.22 -7.22
N LEU A 92 -9.69 12.24 -6.92
CA LEU A 92 -8.26 12.47 -6.69
C LEU A 92 -7.54 12.96 -7.95
N ILE A 93 -7.81 12.38 -9.11
CA ILE A 93 -7.25 12.83 -10.39
C ILE A 93 -7.59 14.30 -10.60
N GLN A 94 -8.85 14.68 -10.44
CA GLN A 94 -9.26 16.08 -10.59
C GLN A 94 -8.61 17.02 -9.56
N MET A 95 -8.46 16.58 -8.31
CA MET A 95 -7.77 17.38 -7.29
C MET A 95 -6.31 17.64 -7.68
N VAL A 96 -5.61 16.62 -8.18
CA VAL A 96 -4.22 16.73 -8.64
C VAL A 96 -4.11 17.67 -9.86
N GLU A 97 -5.03 17.56 -10.82
CA GLU A 97 -5.08 18.44 -11.98
C GLU A 97 -5.34 19.90 -11.60
N MET A 98 -6.30 20.13 -10.68
CA MET A 98 -6.62 21.47 -10.16
C MET A 98 -5.48 22.11 -9.37
N ALA A 99 -4.69 21.31 -8.64
CA ALA A 99 -3.53 21.78 -7.91
C ALA A 99 -2.36 22.19 -8.81
N GLY A 100 -2.46 21.98 -10.14
CA GLY A 100 -1.41 22.30 -11.10
C GLY A 100 -0.12 21.49 -10.86
N GLN A 101 -0.21 20.48 -10.03
CA GLN A 101 0.87 19.54 -9.82
C GLN A 101 0.88 18.59 -11.01
N HIS A 102 1.64 18.97 -12.04
CA HIS A 102 2.14 17.96 -12.93
C HIS A 102 2.88 16.95 -12.06
N LEU A 103 2.43 15.71 -12.13
CA LEU A 103 3.13 14.59 -11.52
C LEU A 103 4.60 14.73 -11.88
N ASN A 104 5.39 15.25 -10.93
CA ASN A 104 6.81 15.46 -11.16
C ASN A 104 7.40 14.07 -11.32
N GLN A 105 7.87 13.81 -12.51
CA GLN A 105 8.53 12.58 -12.85
C GLN A 105 9.79 12.51 -12.01
N TYR A 106 9.81 11.61 -11.04
CA TYR A 106 10.99 11.43 -10.25
C TYR A 106 12.05 10.77 -11.06
N LEU A 107 13.06 11.53 -11.22
CA LEU A 107 14.20 11.24 -12.04
C LEU A 107 15.28 10.68 -11.15
N TYR A 108 15.43 9.37 -11.16
CA TYR A 108 16.74 8.85 -10.90
C TYR A 108 17.54 9.04 -12.19
N GLN A 109 18.05 10.26 -12.42
CA GLN A 109 19.02 10.53 -13.48
C GLN A 109 20.42 10.24 -12.94
N LYS A 110 20.95 9.10 -13.32
CA LYS A 110 22.39 8.94 -13.46
C LYS A 110 22.67 9.05 -14.94
N GLU A 111 23.40 10.08 -15.37
CA GLU A 111 23.71 10.37 -16.79
C GLU A 111 24.39 9.20 -17.51
N GLU A 112 24.96 8.24 -16.77
CA GLU A 112 25.63 7.03 -17.30
C GLU A 112 24.70 5.82 -17.49
N LEU A 113 23.45 5.90 -17.06
CA LEU A 113 22.51 4.77 -17.09
C LEU A 113 21.19 5.28 -17.63
N ASP A 114 20.78 4.75 -18.75
CA ASP A 114 19.46 4.92 -19.40
C ASP A 114 18.32 4.37 -18.52
N CYS A 115 18.39 4.64 -17.21
CA CYS A 115 17.52 4.10 -16.19
C CYS A 115 16.64 5.21 -15.60
N TYR A 116 15.51 5.39 -16.24
CA TYR A 116 14.49 6.35 -15.83
C TYR A 116 13.42 5.61 -15.04
N ILE A 117 13.34 5.90 -13.74
CA ILE A 117 12.32 5.30 -12.86
C ILE A 117 11.40 6.41 -12.37
N HIS A 118 10.09 6.21 -12.59
CA HIS A 118 9.07 7.15 -12.16
C HIS A 118 8.73 7.01 -10.69
N ASP A 119 8.63 5.76 -10.20
CA ASP A 119 8.17 5.49 -8.85
C ASP A 119 8.61 4.11 -8.34
N VAL A 120 8.57 3.96 -7.05
CA VAL A 120 8.59 2.66 -6.36
C VAL A 120 7.18 2.40 -5.84
N ILE A 121 6.60 1.31 -6.28
CA ILE A 121 5.26 0.86 -5.87
C ILE A 121 5.43 -0.16 -4.75
N ALA A 122 5.05 0.21 -3.54
CA ALA A 122 5.07 -0.68 -2.39
C ALA A 122 3.73 -1.40 -2.26
N ALA A 123 3.79 -2.72 -2.06
CA ALA A 123 2.62 -3.58 -1.89
C ALA A 123 2.75 -4.39 -0.60
N ASP A 124 1.73 -4.33 0.26
CA ASP A 124 1.74 -4.98 1.57
C ASP A 124 0.34 -5.26 2.10
N GLY A 125 0.23 -6.31 2.93
CA GLY A 125 -1.00 -6.69 3.61
C GLY A 125 -1.15 -6.01 4.97
N LYS A 126 -2.38 -5.68 5.35
CA LYS A 126 -2.73 -5.13 6.66
C LYS A 126 -3.91 -5.90 7.26
N GLU A 127 -3.77 -6.34 8.51
CA GLU A 127 -4.86 -6.91 9.30
C GLU A 127 -5.50 -5.78 10.13
N ILE A 128 -6.83 -5.62 10.02
CA ILE A 128 -7.58 -4.65 10.81
C ILE A 128 -8.13 -5.37 12.04
N TRP A 129 -7.58 -5.05 13.20
CA TRP A 129 -7.89 -5.70 14.46
C TRP A 129 -9.33 -5.44 14.92
N HIS A 130 -9.84 -6.31 15.79
CA HIS A 130 -11.17 -6.23 16.41
C HIS A 130 -12.37 -6.34 15.47
N THR A 131 -12.18 -6.60 14.18
CA THR A 131 -13.27 -6.82 13.20
C THR A 131 -13.84 -8.24 13.22
N ALA A 132 -13.17 -9.19 13.89
CA ALA A 132 -13.66 -10.55 14.07
C ALA A 132 -14.93 -10.59 14.94
N LYS A 133 -15.92 -11.38 14.53
CA LYS A 133 -17.15 -11.63 15.29
C LYS A 133 -16.95 -12.88 16.17
N LYS A 134 -17.58 -12.88 17.35
CA LYS A 134 -17.62 -14.05 18.26
C LYS A 134 -18.94 -14.79 18.09
N HIS A 135 -18.91 -16.12 18.22
CA HIS A 135 -20.12 -16.97 18.21
C HIS A 135 -20.95 -16.91 16.91
N VAL A 136 -20.30 -16.75 15.76
CA VAL A 136 -20.90 -16.80 14.42
C VAL A 136 -20.61 -18.13 13.75
N LYS A 137 -21.43 -18.51 12.75
CA LYS A 137 -21.29 -19.78 12.02
C LYS A 137 -20.35 -19.65 10.81
N GLU A 138 -20.29 -18.45 10.25
CA GLU A 138 -19.51 -18.19 9.04
C GLU A 138 -18.02 -18.08 9.38
N PRO A 139 -17.15 -18.95 8.81
CA PRO A 139 -15.70 -18.95 9.10
C PRO A 139 -15.04 -17.59 8.83
N GLU A 140 -15.50 -16.87 7.81
CA GLU A 140 -14.99 -15.56 7.43
C GLU A 140 -15.19 -14.51 8.52
N ASP A 141 -16.27 -14.62 9.30
CA ASP A 141 -16.58 -13.69 10.39
C ASP A 141 -15.75 -13.95 11.66
N LEU A 142 -15.13 -15.14 11.78
CA LEU A 142 -14.26 -15.50 12.92
C LEU A 142 -12.85 -14.89 12.83
N CYS A 143 -12.43 -14.44 11.66
CA CYS A 143 -11.14 -13.82 11.45
C CYS A 143 -11.29 -12.29 11.36
N ASN A 144 -10.22 -11.56 11.62
CA ASN A 144 -10.16 -10.14 11.34
C ASN A 144 -10.23 -9.85 9.83
N LEU A 145 -10.59 -8.64 9.48
CA LEU A 145 -10.51 -8.15 8.11
C LEU A 145 -9.03 -8.00 7.73
N ASN A 146 -8.67 -8.55 6.58
CA ASN A 146 -7.36 -8.35 5.98
C ASN A 146 -7.53 -7.55 4.69
N GLU A 147 -6.69 -6.56 4.50
CA GLU A 147 -6.63 -5.72 3.32
C GLU A 147 -5.24 -5.79 2.70
N PHE A 148 -5.19 -5.70 1.38
CA PHE A 148 -3.95 -5.60 0.63
C PHE A 148 -3.88 -4.22 -0.02
N HIS A 149 -2.84 -3.47 0.34
CA HIS A 149 -2.63 -2.11 -0.12
C HIS A 149 -1.50 -2.06 -1.14
N VAL A 150 -1.68 -1.23 -2.16
CA VAL A 150 -0.66 -0.90 -3.15
C VAL A 150 -0.48 0.61 -3.17
N MET A 151 0.71 1.08 -2.87
CA MET A 151 1.01 2.49 -2.67
C MET A 151 2.12 2.98 -3.59
N SER A 152 1.89 4.11 -4.24
CA SER A 152 2.93 4.95 -4.82
C SER A 152 3.75 5.59 -3.71
N THR A 153 5.03 5.26 -3.61
CA THR A 153 5.87 5.76 -2.53
C THR A 153 6.32 7.21 -2.77
N GLU A 154 6.38 7.61 -4.02
CA GLU A 154 6.71 8.98 -4.42
C GLU A 154 5.61 9.96 -4.01
N TRP A 155 4.37 9.60 -4.33
CA TRP A 155 3.22 10.43 -4.05
C TRP A 155 2.64 10.20 -2.65
N GLY A 156 3.02 9.07 -2.01
CA GLY A 156 2.40 8.60 -0.77
C GLY A 156 0.92 8.29 -0.94
N VAL A 157 0.52 7.83 -2.14
CA VAL A 157 -0.85 7.60 -2.57
C VAL A 157 -1.13 6.11 -2.57
N CYS A 158 -2.18 5.66 -1.91
CA CYS A 158 -2.69 4.30 -2.09
C CYS A 158 -3.40 4.19 -3.45
N LEU A 159 -2.84 3.40 -4.34
CA LEU A 159 -3.36 3.17 -5.69
C LEU A 159 -4.49 2.15 -5.71
N SER A 160 -4.47 1.22 -4.76
CA SER A 160 -5.49 0.19 -4.60
C SER A 160 -5.50 -0.33 -3.17
N SER A 161 -6.71 -0.57 -2.64
CA SER A 161 -6.95 -1.34 -1.44
C SER A 161 -7.94 -2.44 -1.77
N THR A 162 -7.62 -3.68 -1.43
CA THR A 162 -8.46 -4.84 -1.75
C THR A 162 -8.60 -5.72 -0.52
N ARG A 163 -9.83 -6.06 -0.17
CA ARG A 163 -10.10 -7.05 0.87
C ARG A 163 -9.59 -8.42 0.43
N ILE A 164 -8.93 -9.10 1.35
CA ILE A 164 -8.43 -10.46 1.16
C ILE A 164 -8.97 -11.40 2.25
N ASP A 165 -9.41 -12.59 1.83
CA ASP A 165 -9.92 -13.60 2.75
C ASP A 165 -8.79 -14.60 3.11
N GLY A 166 -8.03 -14.24 4.16
CA GLY A 166 -6.91 -15.04 4.67
C GLY A 166 -5.60 -14.89 3.88
N LYS A 167 -4.50 -15.34 4.49
CA LYS A 167 -3.12 -15.14 3.97
C LYS A 167 -2.86 -15.76 2.60
N THR A 168 -3.49 -16.90 2.28
CA THR A 168 -3.31 -17.56 0.98
C THR A 168 -3.88 -16.72 -0.16
N ASN A 169 -4.89 -15.88 0.13
CA ASN A 169 -5.52 -15.02 -0.86
C ASN A 169 -4.76 -13.70 -1.09
N GLU A 170 -3.80 -13.35 -0.22
CA GLU A 170 -2.97 -12.16 -0.40
C GLU A 170 -2.16 -12.22 -1.69
N ILE A 171 -1.55 -13.36 -1.99
CA ILE A 171 -0.80 -13.56 -3.24
C ILE A 171 -1.71 -13.36 -4.46
N LEU A 172 -2.90 -13.95 -4.43
CA LEU A 172 -3.89 -13.79 -5.50
C LEU A 172 -4.43 -12.36 -5.57
N GLY A 173 -4.63 -11.73 -4.43
CA GLY A 173 -5.03 -10.32 -4.31
C GLY A 173 -4.00 -9.39 -4.96
N MET A 174 -2.72 -9.56 -4.62
CA MET A 174 -1.62 -8.83 -5.25
C MET A 174 -1.63 -8.99 -6.77
N GLN A 175 -1.68 -10.24 -7.25
CA GLN A 175 -1.68 -10.51 -8.69
C GLN A 175 -2.89 -9.88 -9.41
N ALA A 176 -4.07 -9.93 -8.79
CA ALA A 176 -5.27 -9.31 -9.35
C ALA A 176 -5.16 -7.78 -9.43
N VAL A 177 -4.64 -7.15 -8.37
CA VAL A 177 -4.43 -5.69 -8.35
C VAL A 177 -3.39 -5.28 -9.40
N MET A 178 -2.26 -5.99 -9.48
CA MET A 178 -1.20 -5.68 -10.46
C MET A 178 -1.70 -5.73 -11.90
N LYS A 179 -2.59 -6.67 -12.25
CA LYS A 179 -3.20 -6.75 -13.60
C LYS A 179 -3.98 -5.50 -14.00
N GLY A 180 -4.49 -4.75 -13.03
CA GLY A 180 -5.25 -3.51 -13.25
C GLY A 180 -4.40 -2.24 -13.24
N LEU A 181 -3.10 -2.33 -12.97
CA LEU A 181 -2.20 -1.19 -12.86
C LEU A 181 -1.23 -1.09 -14.05
N ASP A 182 -0.93 0.12 -14.46
CA ASP A 182 0.16 0.42 -15.38
C ASP A 182 1.39 0.86 -14.59
N CYS A 183 2.35 -0.05 -14.44
CA CYS A 183 3.58 0.17 -13.69
C CYS A 183 4.79 0.44 -14.62
N ARG A 184 4.58 0.94 -15.83
CA ARG A 184 5.69 1.28 -16.74
C ARG A 184 6.66 2.23 -16.08
N LYS A 185 7.96 1.88 -16.11
CA LYS A 185 9.05 2.60 -15.44
C LYS A 185 8.92 2.69 -13.91
N CYS A 186 8.10 1.84 -13.29
CA CYS A 186 8.03 1.69 -11.85
C CYS A 186 8.69 0.39 -11.40
N ILE A 187 9.16 0.36 -10.15
CA ILE A 187 9.66 -0.85 -9.50
C ILE A 187 8.69 -1.25 -8.41
N VAL A 188 8.09 -2.42 -8.56
CA VAL A 188 7.17 -2.99 -7.58
C VAL A 188 7.96 -3.72 -6.50
N THR A 189 7.65 -3.42 -5.24
CA THR A 189 8.23 -4.08 -4.07
C THR A 189 7.12 -4.75 -3.27
N ALA A 190 7.39 -5.93 -2.74
CA ALA A 190 6.51 -6.62 -1.83
C ALA A 190 7.30 -7.47 -0.85
N ASP A 191 6.63 -7.87 0.22
CA ASP A 191 7.22 -8.77 1.20
C ASP A 191 7.43 -10.18 0.63
N ALA A 192 8.14 -11.03 1.39
CA ALA A 192 8.58 -12.33 0.91
C ALA A 192 7.42 -13.29 0.58
N MET A 193 6.24 -13.16 1.18
CA MET A 193 5.11 -14.03 0.88
C MET A 193 4.67 -13.84 -0.58
N ASN A 194 4.73 -12.63 -1.07
CA ASN A 194 4.38 -12.24 -2.42
C ASN A 194 5.50 -12.53 -3.46
N ALA A 195 6.69 -12.96 -3.02
CA ALA A 195 7.76 -13.40 -3.90
C ALA A 195 7.42 -14.76 -4.53
N GLN A 196 6.62 -14.72 -5.59
CA GLN A 196 6.19 -15.86 -6.38
C GLN A 196 6.55 -15.66 -7.85
N LYS A 197 6.87 -16.76 -8.56
CA LYS A 197 7.21 -16.70 -9.99
C LYS A 197 6.08 -16.09 -10.81
N GLU A 198 4.83 -16.44 -10.49
CA GLU A 198 3.65 -15.87 -11.14
C GLU A 198 3.48 -14.37 -10.82
N THR A 199 3.77 -13.94 -9.60
CA THR A 199 3.76 -12.51 -9.24
C THR A 199 4.78 -11.72 -10.08
N ALA A 200 6.01 -12.24 -10.23
CA ALA A 200 7.02 -11.63 -11.08
C ALA A 200 6.56 -11.54 -12.55
N ARG A 201 5.94 -12.62 -13.07
CA ARG A 201 5.37 -12.63 -14.42
C ARG A 201 4.29 -11.56 -14.60
N VAL A 202 3.34 -11.47 -13.66
CA VAL A 202 2.24 -10.49 -13.72
C VAL A 202 2.78 -9.05 -13.68
N ILE A 203 3.74 -8.76 -12.80
CA ILE A 203 4.36 -7.42 -12.73
C ILE A 203 5.01 -7.05 -14.06
N VAL A 204 5.76 -7.97 -14.67
CA VAL A 204 6.52 -7.67 -15.89
C VAL A 204 5.64 -7.67 -17.14
N GLN A 205 4.80 -8.72 -17.31
CA GLN A 205 4.06 -8.92 -18.57
C GLN A 205 2.73 -8.19 -18.61
N GLU A 206 2.05 -8.02 -17.46
CA GLU A 206 0.71 -7.46 -17.42
C GLU A 206 0.72 -6.01 -16.88
N ALA A 207 1.47 -5.72 -15.80
CA ALA A 207 1.63 -4.37 -15.28
C ALA A 207 2.78 -3.58 -15.95
N HIS A 208 3.63 -4.23 -16.76
CA HIS A 208 4.75 -3.63 -17.49
C HIS A 208 5.83 -2.97 -16.61
N GLY A 209 5.91 -3.37 -15.34
CA GLY A 209 6.85 -2.85 -14.37
C GLY A 209 8.14 -3.67 -14.24
N ASP A 210 9.00 -3.19 -13.36
CA ASP A 210 10.12 -3.94 -12.80
C ASP A 210 9.79 -4.37 -11.36
N TYR A 211 10.56 -5.28 -10.79
CA TYR A 211 10.34 -5.74 -9.43
C TYR A 211 11.62 -5.82 -8.60
N CYS A 212 11.44 -5.69 -7.29
CA CYS A 212 12.41 -6.02 -6.26
C CYS A 212 11.66 -6.73 -5.11
N LEU A 213 11.67 -8.06 -5.13
CA LEU A 213 10.87 -8.90 -4.22
C LEU A 213 11.75 -9.49 -3.13
N ALA A 214 11.35 -9.32 -1.87
CA ALA A 214 12.04 -9.91 -0.73
C ALA A 214 11.94 -11.43 -0.76
N LEU A 215 13.01 -12.13 -0.36
CA LEU A 215 13.11 -13.59 -0.37
C LEU A 215 13.29 -14.11 1.05
N LYS A 216 12.51 -15.12 1.42
CA LYS A 216 12.59 -15.84 2.70
C LYS A 216 12.34 -17.33 2.48
N GLY A 217 12.19 -18.07 3.57
CA GLY A 217 12.01 -19.52 3.58
C GLY A 217 10.77 -20.06 2.84
N ASN A 218 9.84 -19.22 2.38
CA ASN A 218 8.74 -19.62 1.50
C ASN A 218 9.23 -20.09 0.12
N GLN A 219 10.38 -19.59 -0.33
CA GLN A 219 11.13 -20.04 -1.51
C GLN A 219 12.43 -20.70 -1.06
N LYS A 220 12.32 -21.81 -0.31
CA LYS A 220 13.42 -22.40 0.46
C LYS A 220 14.69 -22.60 -0.33
N GLN A 221 14.60 -23.23 -1.50
CA GLN A 221 15.78 -23.51 -2.33
C GLN A 221 16.46 -22.22 -2.80
N ALA A 222 15.72 -21.30 -3.41
CA ALA A 222 16.23 -20.02 -3.87
C ALA A 222 16.83 -19.20 -2.72
N TYR A 223 16.18 -19.21 -1.55
CA TYR A 223 16.67 -18.52 -0.37
C TYR A 223 18.01 -19.08 0.13
N GLU A 224 18.13 -20.42 0.21
CA GLU A 224 19.37 -21.08 0.66
C GLU A 224 20.53 -20.87 -0.33
N GLU A 225 20.27 -20.97 -1.62
CA GLU A 225 21.27 -20.73 -2.67
C GLU A 225 21.80 -19.28 -2.62
N ILE A 226 20.92 -18.29 -2.60
CA ILE A 226 21.29 -16.88 -2.57
C ILE A 226 21.96 -16.49 -1.26
N ARG A 227 21.46 -17.00 -0.13
CA ARG A 227 22.09 -16.80 1.17
C ARG A 227 23.53 -17.34 1.20
N ASN A 228 23.75 -18.55 0.66
CA ASN A 228 25.08 -19.16 0.60
C ASN A 228 26.02 -18.38 -0.32
N TYR A 229 25.52 -17.83 -1.41
CA TYR A 229 26.28 -16.97 -2.30
C TYR A 229 26.82 -15.73 -1.56
N PHE A 230 25.94 -14.99 -0.87
CA PHE A 230 26.35 -13.79 -0.12
C PHE A 230 27.09 -14.10 1.19
N ALA A 231 27.06 -15.34 1.69
CA ALA A 231 27.88 -15.78 2.82
C ALA A 231 29.35 -16.02 2.42
N CYS A 232 29.64 -16.16 1.12
CA CYS A 232 30.99 -16.33 0.59
C CYS A 232 31.73 -14.98 0.63
N LYS A 233 32.76 -14.87 1.46
CA LYS A 233 33.51 -13.62 1.66
C LYS A 233 34.18 -13.13 0.37
N ASP A 234 34.73 -14.03 -0.42
CA ASP A 234 35.44 -13.67 -1.66
C ASP A 234 34.47 -13.11 -2.72
N LEU A 235 33.25 -13.66 -2.81
CA LEU A 235 32.21 -13.14 -3.70
C LEU A 235 31.73 -11.78 -3.22
N LEU A 236 31.52 -11.61 -1.91
CA LEU A 236 31.09 -10.35 -1.33
C LEU A 236 32.14 -9.24 -1.54
N GLU A 237 33.43 -9.57 -1.37
CA GLU A 237 34.54 -8.64 -1.64
C GLU A 237 34.61 -8.27 -3.13
N THR A 238 34.37 -9.23 -4.01
CA THR A 238 34.33 -8.97 -5.47
C THR A 238 33.20 -8.00 -5.81
N ILE A 239 32.00 -8.15 -5.21
CA ILE A 239 30.86 -7.24 -5.40
C ILE A 239 31.21 -5.86 -4.84
N HIS A 240 31.83 -5.80 -3.66
CA HIS A 240 32.23 -4.54 -3.02
C HIS A 240 33.21 -3.74 -3.86
N GLN A 241 34.11 -4.41 -4.60
CA GLN A 241 35.10 -3.77 -5.47
C GLN A 241 34.54 -3.34 -6.84
N LYS A 242 33.39 -3.92 -7.27
CA LYS A 242 32.75 -3.53 -8.52
C LYS A 242 32.04 -2.20 -8.36
N ALA A 243 32.34 -1.26 -9.26
CA ALA A 243 31.70 0.05 -9.26
C ALA A 243 30.18 -0.04 -9.34
N GLY A 244 29.50 0.61 -8.39
CA GLY A 244 28.05 0.70 -8.35
C GLY A 244 27.31 -0.53 -7.80
N GLN A 245 28.01 -1.63 -7.45
CA GLN A 245 27.37 -2.84 -6.90
C GLN A 245 27.30 -2.88 -5.36
N TYR A 246 27.92 -1.94 -4.69
CA TYR A 246 27.91 -1.79 -3.24
C TYR A 246 27.58 -0.36 -2.84
N GLN A 247 26.80 -0.21 -1.77
CA GLN A 247 26.55 1.06 -1.10
C GLN A 247 26.37 0.85 0.39
N SER A 248 26.81 1.82 1.21
CA SER A 248 26.54 1.82 2.64
C SER A 248 26.01 3.16 3.11
N GLY A 249 25.28 3.12 4.22
CA GLY A 249 24.76 4.31 4.90
C GLY A 249 24.73 4.12 6.41
N THR A 250 24.93 5.21 7.16
CA THR A 250 24.87 5.21 8.62
C THR A 250 23.77 6.14 9.09
N GLU A 251 22.89 5.61 9.92
CA GLU A 251 21.79 6.32 10.59
C GLU A 251 22.05 6.36 12.10
N LYS A 252 21.79 7.51 12.72
CA LYS A 252 21.97 7.69 14.17
C LYS A 252 20.64 8.09 14.78
N SER A 253 20.14 7.28 15.70
CA SER A 253 19.01 7.62 16.57
C SER A 253 19.49 7.97 17.98
N THR A 254 18.59 8.32 18.89
CA THR A 254 18.92 8.57 20.30
C THR A 254 19.60 7.37 20.95
N TYR A 255 19.14 6.16 20.67
CA TYR A 255 19.57 4.93 21.37
C TYR A 255 20.49 4.01 20.57
N ALA A 256 20.55 4.17 19.24
CA ALA A 256 21.27 3.25 18.38
C ALA A 256 22.03 3.94 17.23
N ILE A 257 23.05 3.24 16.74
CA ILE A 257 23.70 3.51 15.46
C ILE A 257 23.33 2.34 14.54
N THR A 258 22.78 2.65 13.39
CA THR A 258 22.40 1.66 12.39
C THR A 258 23.25 1.84 11.14
N ILE A 259 23.98 0.80 10.76
CA ILE A 259 24.72 0.73 9.50
C ILE A 259 23.93 -0.18 8.56
N ARG A 260 23.63 0.31 7.36
CA ARG A 260 23.01 -0.49 6.30
C ARG A 260 24.00 -0.62 5.16
N GLU A 261 24.17 -1.83 4.70
CA GLU A 261 25.02 -2.18 3.57
C GLU A 261 24.14 -2.88 2.53
N PHE A 262 24.27 -2.44 1.28
CA PHE A 262 23.49 -2.94 0.16
C PHE A 262 24.44 -3.48 -0.89
N PHE A 263 24.25 -4.73 -1.25
CA PHE A 263 25.02 -5.44 -2.27
C PHE A 263 24.04 -5.92 -3.34
N ILE A 264 24.38 -5.76 -4.60
CA ILE A 264 23.58 -6.24 -5.71
C ILE A 264 24.50 -6.73 -6.84
N THR A 265 24.16 -7.82 -7.49
CA THR A 265 24.98 -8.41 -8.55
C THR A 265 24.13 -9.04 -9.64
N ASP A 266 24.62 -9.00 -10.87
CA ASP A 266 24.10 -9.68 -12.05
C ASP A 266 24.73 -11.08 -12.28
N ASP A 267 25.60 -11.51 -11.38
CA ASP A 267 26.14 -12.87 -11.40
C ASP A 267 25.10 -13.87 -10.89
N ILE A 268 24.19 -14.27 -11.79
CA ILE A 268 23.03 -15.13 -11.50
C ILE A 268 23.00 -16.43 -12.27
N GLN A 269 24.02 -16.72 -13.15
CA GLN A 269 23.99 -17.90 -14.03
C GLN A 269 24.11 -19.21 -13.26
N TRP A 270 24.69 -19.20 -12.06
CA TRP A 270 24.79 -20.34 -11.16
C TRP A 270 23.47 -20.64 -10.43
N PHE A 271 22.55 -19.68 -10.36
CA PHE A 271 21.26 -19.84 -9.69
C PHE A 271 20.33 -20.73 -10.52
N GLU A 272 19.99 -21.91 -9.98
CA GLU A 272 19.26 -22.94 -10.73
C GLU A 272 17.91 -22.46 -11.28
N ASP A 273 17.21 -21.65 -10.47
CA ASP A 273 15.89 -21.14 -10.81
C ASP A 273 15.90 -19.82 -11.61
N HIS A 274 17.08 -19.28 -12.00
CA HIS A 274 17.17 -17.96 -12.63
C HIS A 274 16.25 -17.80 -13.87
N GLY A 275 16.17 -18.82 -14.72
CA GLY A 275 15.32 -18.80 -15.93
C GLY A 275 13.81 -18.95 -15.67
N ARG A 276 13.40 -19.21 -14.42
CA ARG A 276 11.99 -19.36 -14.04
C ARG A 276 11.37 -18.08 -13.49
N TRP A 277 12.21 -17.07 -13.20
CA TRP A 277 11.76 -15.75 -12.74
C TRP A 277 11.75 -14.80 -13.92
N GLU A 278 10.57 -14.30 -14.25
CA GLU A 278 10.39 -13.41 -15.41
C GLU A 278 11.32 -12.20 -15.28
N LYS A 279 12.13 -11.94 -16.31
CA LYS A 279 13.05 -10.80 -16.40
C LYS A 279 14.05 -10.67 -15.21
N LEU A 280 14.36 -11.74 -14.48
CA LEU A 280 15.36 -11.70 -13.41
C LEU A 280 16.71 -11.24 -13.98
N LYS A 281 17.27 -10.16 -13.42
CA LYS A 281 18.55 -9.59 -13.85
C LYS A 281 19.60 -9.56 -12.76
N SER A 282 19.17 -9.47 -11.51
CA SER A 282 20.10 -9.34 -10.38
C SER A 282 19.52 -9.95 -9.10
N ILE A 283 20.41 -10.25 -8.18
CA ILE A 283 20.11 -10.63 -6.80
C ILE A 283 20.68 -9.58 -5.86
N GLY A 284 19.90 -9.24 -4.82
CA GLY A 284 20.26 -8.22 -3.83
C GLY A 284 20.41 -8.78 -2.42
N TYR A 285 21.25 -8.14 -1.64
CA TYR A 285 21.48 -8.44 -0.22
C TYR A 285 21.55 -7.14 0.59
N GLU A 286 20.72 -7.04 1.63
CA GLU A 286 20.80 -5.99 2.64
C GLU A 286 21.33 -6.58 3.94
N ARG A 287 22.38 -5.97 4.49
CA ARG A 287 22.87 -6.22 5.84
C ARG A 287 22.67 -4.97 6.70
N LYS A 288 21.89 -5.09 7.74
CA LYS A 288 21.58 -4.03 8.69
C LYS A 288 22.19 -4.36 10.04
N THR A 289 23.17 -3.60 10.47
CA THR A 289 23.83 -3.73 11.77
C THR A 289 23.33 -2.62 12.70
N ILE A 290 22.66 -2.99 13.77
CA ILE A 290 22.12 -2.08 14.78
C ILE A 290 22.97 -2.22 16.04
N THR A 291 23.67 -1.15 16.43
CA THR A 291 24.50 -1.10 17.65
C THR A 291 23.83 -0.20 18.68
N ASN A 292 23.48 -0.76 19.83
CA ASN A 292 22.97 0.01 20.97
C ASN A 292 24.11 0.91 21.51
N LYS A 293 23.83 2.19 21.74
CA LYS A 293 24.86 3.15 22.19
C LYS A 293 25.26 2.96 23.65
N GLU A 294 24.38 2.43 24.49
CA GLU A 294 24.63 2.20 25.91
C GLU A 294 25.31 0.87 26.16
N THR A 295 24.70 -0.23 25.67
CA THR A 295 25.23 -1.58 25.93
C THR A 295 26.38 -1.98 25.01
N ARG A 296 26.56 -1.27 23.87
CA ARG A 296 27.52 -1.61 22.81
C ARG A 296 27.26 -2.95 22.11
N GLU A 297 26.16 -3.58 22.40
CA GLU A 297 25.74 -4.81 21.72
C GLU A 297 25.26 -4.49 20.31
N SER A 298 25.60 -5.38 19.38
CA SER A 298 25.18 -5.27 17.98
C SER A 298 24.29 -6.43 17.59
N HIS A 299 23.22 -6.10 16.87
CA HIS A 299 22.33 -7.06 16.24
C HIS A 299 22.42 -6.91 14.73
N ILE A 300 22.43 -8.03 13.99
CA ILE A 300 22.51 -8.05 12.52
C ILE A 300 21.20 -8.64 11.98
N GLU A 301 20.59 -7.91 11.06
CA GLU A 301 19.48 -8.34 10.22
C GLU A 301 19.94 -8.49 8.79
N GLU A 302 19.57 -9.60 8.15
CA GLU A 302 19.94 -9.91 6.77
C GLU A 302 18.69 -10.16 5.93
N ARG A 303 18.66 -9.59 4.72
CA ARG A 303 17.56 -9.75 3.77
C ARG A 303 18.09 -9.97 2.37
N TYR A 304 17.41 -10.81 1.62
CA TYR A 304 17.77 -11.20 0.28
C TYR A 304 16.63 -10.87 -0.68
N TYR A 305 16.99 -10.56 -1.94
CA TYR A 305 16.04 -10.05 -2.91
C TYR A 305 16.29 -10.62 -4.29
N LEU A 306 15.21 -10.82 -5.05
CA LEU A 306 15.19 -11.10 -6.47
C LEU A 306 14.77 -9.84 -7.21
N CYS A 307 15.53 -9.40 -8.21
CA CYS A 307 15.32 -8.13 -8.85
C CYS A 307 15.35 -8.23 -10.39
N SER A 308 14.42 -7.56 -11.05
CA SER A 308 14.46 -7.39 -12.52
C SER A 308 15.25 -6.14 -12.96
N ILE A 309 15.76 -5.36 -12.00
CA ILE A 309 16.55 -4.15 -12.24
C ILE A 309 18.03 -4.44 -12.46
N GLN A 310 18.75 -3.47 -13.02
CA GLN A 310 20.20 -3.53 -13.16
C GLN A 310 20.89 -3.52 -11.79
N PRO A 311 22.11 -4.07 -11.67
CA PRO A 311 22.84 -4.19 -10.41
C PRO A 311 23.45 -2.85 -9.96
N ILE A 312 22.58 -1.89 -9.61
CA ILE A 312 22.95 -0.55 -9.14
C ILE A 312 22.57 -0.46 -7.66
N ALA A 313 23.55 -0.51 -6.78
CA ALA A 313 23.34 -0.57 -5.33
C ALA A 313 22.64 0.68 -4.77
N GLU A 314 22.89 1.86 -5.34
CA GLU A 314 22.19 3.08 -4.95
C GLU A 314 20.70 3.01 -5.23
N LEU A 315 20.32 2.54 -6.43
CA LEU A 315 18.93 2.32 -6.79
C LEU A 315 18.29 1.26 -5.89
N PHE A 316 18.97 0.13 -5.70
CA PHE A 316 18.52 -0.95 -4.83
C PHE A 316 18.27 -0.45 -3.40
N ALA A 317 19.20 0.34 -2.83
CA ALA A 317 19.06 0.95 -1.51
C ALA A 317 17.83 1.86 -1.42
N ILE A 318 17.58 2.69 -2.43
CA ILE A 318 16.39 3.57 -2.50
C ILE A 318 15.11 2.72 -2.53
N VAL A 319 15.05 1.71 -3.39
CA VAL A 319 13.89 0.83 -3.55
C VAL A 319 13.54 0.12 -2.25
N ILE A 320 14.53 -0.49 -1.60
CA ILE A 320 14.31 -1.21 -0.33
C ILE A 320 13.86 -0.27 0.78
N ARG A 321 14.43 0.92 0.87
CA ARG A 321 14.02 1.90 1.87
C ARG A 321 12.61 2.45 1.63
N ARG A 322 12.24 2.66 0.39
CA ARG A 322 10.91 3.13 0.01
C ARG A 322 9.82 2.10 0.25
N HIS A 323 10.12 0.81 0.18
CA HIS A 323 9.16 -0.23 0.54
C HIS A 323 8.53 0.00 1.92
N TRP A 324 9.35 0.35 2.91
CA TRP A 324 8.89 0.59 4.29
C TRP A 324 8.00 1.81 4.46
N SER A 325 7.87 2.65 3.43
CA SER A 325 6.98 3.81 3.49
C SER A 325 5.50 3.42 3.53
N ILE A 326 5.12 2.24 3.05
CA ILE A 326 3.74 1.76 3.15
C ILE A 326 3.35 1.53 4.61
N GLU A 327 4.22 0.90 5.41
CA GLU A 327 3.99 0.71 6.84
C GLU A 327 4.06 2.05 7.60
N ASN A 328 5.12 2.83 7.37
CA ASN A 328 5.41 4.03 8.15
C ASN A 328 4.50 5.23 7.80
N ASN A 329 3.95 5.30 6.60
CA ASN A 329 3.12 6.41 6.16
C ASN A 329 1.65 6.02 6.02
N LEU A 330 1.34 4.91 5.29
CA LEU A 330 -0.04 4.54 5.05
C LEU A 330 -0.64 3.83 6.27
N HIS A 331 -0.08 2.67 6.65
CA HIS A 331 -0.62 1.86 7.74
C HIS A 331 -0.60 2.62 9.07
N TRP A 332 0.52 3.29 9.37
CA TRP A 332 0.61 4.14 10.57
C TRP A 332 -0.47 5.24 10.60
N THR A 333 -0.74 5.90 9.47
CA THR A 333 -1.78 6.93 9.41
C THR A 333 -3.17 6.34 9.63
N LEU A 334 -3.46 5.18 9.03
CA LEU A 334 -4.72 4.49 9.24
C LEU A 334 -4.92 4.10 10.72
N ASP A 335 -3.86 3.65 11.39
CA ASP A 335 -3.93 3.20 12.79
C ASP A 335 -3.92 4.35 13.80
N VAL A 336 -3.16 5.41 13.55
CA VAL A 336 -2.94 6.47 14.54
C VAL A 336 -3.85 7.67 14.30
N VAL A 337 -4.07 8.06 13.04
CA VAL A 337 -4.90 9.24 12.71
C VAL A 337 -6.37 8.84 12.56
N PHE A 338 -6.64 7.74 11.82
CA PHE A 338 -7.99 7.26 11.58
C PHE A 338 -8.41 6.12 12.53
N ARG A 339 -7.60 5.76 13.50
CA ARG A 339 -7.85 4.78 14.56
C ARG A 339 -8.51 3.48 14.07
N GLU A 340 -8.14 3.04 12.85
CA GLU A 340 -8.79 1.95 12.13
C GLU A 340 -8.88 0.66 12.95
N ASP A 341 -7.84 0.33 13.72
CA ASP A 341 -7.82 -0.82 14.62
C ASP A 341 -8.74 -0.68 15.83
N SER A 342 -9.23 0.52 16.12
CA SER A 342 -10.11 0.81 17.26
C SER A 342 -11.58 0.93 16.87
N LEU A 343 -11.91 0.81 15.57
CA LEU A 343 -13.28 0.89 15.07
C LEU A 343 -14.19 -0.11 15.77
N GLY A 344 -15.28 0.37 16.38
CA GLY A 344 -16.28 -0.48 17.07
C GLY A 344 -17.08 -1.39 16.13
N SER A 345 -17.04 -1.12 14.83
CA SER A 345 -17.80 -1.84 13.82
C SER A 345 -17.21 -3.21 13.51
N LYS A 346 -18.08 -4.24 13.46
CA LYS A 346 -17.74 -5.60 13.02
C LYS A 346 -18.32 -5.95 11.64
N GLU A 347 -18.91 -4.98 10.98
CA GLU A 347 -19.39 -5.14 9.62
C GLU A 347 -18.25 -4.86 8.65
N LYS A 348 -17.52 -5.91 8.28
CA LYS A 348 -16.26 -5.84 7.52
C LYS A 348 -16.35 -5.04 6.24
N LYS A 349 -17.48 -5.10 5.53
CA LYS A 349 -17.65 -4.34 4.29
C LYS A 349 -17.81 -2.85 4.55
N ALA A 350 -18.50 -2.48 5.63
CA ALA A 350 -18.60 -1.07 6.04
C ALA A 350 -17.25 -0.53 6.50
N VAL A 351 -16.48 -1.32 7.27
CA VAL A 351 -15.11 -0.98 7.70
C VAL A 351 -14.20 -0.77 6.49
N HIS A 352 -14.18 -1.72 5.55
CA HIS A 352 -13.40 -1.59 4.32
C HIS A 352 -13.76 -0.33 3.52
N ASN A 353 -15.06 -0.08 3.30
CA ASN A 353 -15.50 1.10 2.57
C ASN A 353 -15.17 2.42 3.31
N LEU A 354 -15.18 2.42 4.64
CA LEU A 354 -14.74 3.57 5.43
C LEU A 354 -13.22 3.78 5.29
N GLY A 355 -12.44 2.70 5.35
CA GLY A 355 -10.98 2.72 5.12
C GLY A 355 -10.62 3.30 3.75
N LEU A 356 -11.37 2.99 2.70
CA LEU A 356 -11.18 3.59 1.37
C LEU A 356 -11.32 5.12 1.39
N LEU A 357 -12.28 5.64 2.16
CA LEU A 357 -12.43 7.09 2.34
C LEU A 357 -11.27 7.68 3.14
N SER A 358 -10.84 7.02 4.22
CA SER A 358 -9.71 7.44 5.07
C SER A 358 -8.40 7.52 4.27
N ILE A 359 -8.14 6.52 3.42
CA ILE A 359 -7.03 6.51 2.48
C ILE A 359 -7.09 7.72 1.54
N SER A 360 -8.26 8.03 1.01
CA SER A 360 -8.47 9.16 0.10
C SER A 360 -8.33 10.51 0.80
N ALA A 361 -8.81 10.62 2.04
CA ALA A 361 -8.67 11.81 2.86
C ALA A 361 -7.21 12.13 3.20
N ASN A 362 -6.38 11.11 3.46
CA ASN A 362 -4.94 11.28 3.69
C ASN A 362 -4.24 11.94 2.49
N LEU A 363 -4.68 11.65 1.28
CA LEU A 363 -4.17 12.24 0.05
C LEU A 363 -4.49 13.72 -0.09
N SER A 364 -5.72 14.11 0.22
CA SER A 364 -6.14 15.51 0.11
C SER A 364 -5.26 16.44 0.93
N LYS A 365 -4.80 15.98 2.12
CA LYS A 365 -3.90 16.72 3.02
C LYS A 365 -2.49 16.89 2.48
N LYS A 366 -1.99 15.95 1.68
CA LYS A 366 -0.66 16.05 1.05
C LYS A 366 -0.67 16.97 -0.15
N CYS A 367 -1.78 17.08 -0.88
CA CYS A 367 -1.94 17.98 -2.01
C CYS A 367 -2.11 19.45 -1.60
N THR A 368 -2.45 19.74 -0.32
CA THR A 368 -2.66 21.09 0.20
C THR A 368 -1.46 21.68 0.94
N LYS A 369 -0.40 20.91 1.14
CA LYS A 369 0.90 21.34 1.66
C LYS A 369 1.92 21.48 0.55
#